data_a46b6240a1f05f573c2af9c3cec06711
#
_entry.id   a46b6240a1f05f573c2af9c3cec06711
#
_cell.length_a   1.000
_cell.length_b   1.000
_cell.length_c   1.000
_cell.angle_alpha   90.00
_cell.angle_beta   90.00
_cell.angle_gamma   90.00
#
_symmetry.space_group_name_H-M   'P 1'
#
loop_
_entity.id
_entity.type
_entity.pdbx_description
1 polymer ?
#
loop_
_entity_poly.entity_id
_entity_poly.type
_entity_poly.pdbx_seq_one_letter_code
_entity_poly.pdbx_strand_id
1 'polypeptide(L)'
;MKQSPQITLYCLWLKSKSVDYVLEYTFHLKRKWRADIAIPSLNVLIEYEGISSRKSRHTTITGFTNDCEKYNQAQITGWKVLRYTVVNKSQFFTDIETLIDARE
;
A
#
# COMPACT_ATOMS: atom_id res chain seq x y z
N MET A 1 -11.95 4.80 13.52
CA MET A 1 -12.06 3.68 12.61
C MET A 1 -11.00 2.64 12.92
N LYS A 2 -11.39 1.39 12.97
CA LYS A 2 -10.44 0.33 13.31
C LYS A 2 -9.51 0.04 12.15
N GLN A 3 -8.23 -0.02 12.47
CA GLN A 3 -7.22 -0.45 11.52
C GLN A 3 -7.35 -1.95 11.28
N SER A 4 -7.12 -2.36 10.04
CA SER A 4 -7.11 -3.78 9.69
C SER A 4 -6.05 -4.54 10.50
N PRO A 5 -6.35 -5.75 11.00
CA PRO A 5 -5.33 -6.56 11.68
C PRO A 5 -4.10 -6.81 10.81
N GLN A 6 -4.29 -6.95 9.49
CA GLN A 6 -3.16 -7.17 8.59
C GLN A 6 -2.25 -5.94 8.52
N ILE A 7 -2.84 -4.74 8.48
CA ILE A 7 -2.05 -3.51 8.49
C ILE A 7 -1.29 -3.39 9.80
N THR A 8 -1.93 -3.72 10.92
CA THR A 8 -1.26 -3.70 12.22
C THR A 8 -0.06 -4.64 12.23
N LEU A 9 -0.21 -5.84 11.67
CA LEU A 9 0.87 -6.82 11.61
C LEU A 9 2.03 -6.28 10.77
N TYR A 10 1.74 -5.68 9.63
CA TYR A 10 2.77 -5.08 8.77
C TYR A 10 3.54 -3.99 9.54
N CYS A 11 2.81 -3.14 10.27
CA CYS A 11 3.43 -2.06 11.03
C CYS A 11 4.35 -2.59 12.14
N LEU A 12 3.92 -3.63 12.84
CA LEU A 12 4.74 -4.24 13.89
C LEU A 12 6.03 -4.80 13.30
N TRP A 13 5.93 -5.46 12.15
CA TRP A 13 7.11 -6.00 11.49
C TRP A 13 8.05 -4.89 11.03
N LEU A 14 7.50 -3.81 10.45
CA LEU A 14 8.32 -2.66 10.02
C LEU A 14 9.06 -2.06 11.21
N LYS A 15 8.40 -1.94 12.36
CA LYS A 15 9.05 -1.47 13.57
C LYS A 15 10.20 -2.37 13.97
N SER A 16 10.01 -3.68 13.87
CA SER A 16 11.05 -4.64 14.24
C SER A 16 12.28 -4.52 13.34
N LYS A 17 12.11 -3.98 12.14
CA LYS A 17 13.20 -3.76 11.19
C LYS A 17 13.71 -2.32 11.23
N SER A 18 13.22 -1.52 12.16
CA SER A 18 13.58 -0.09 12.28
C SER A 18 13.29 0.70 11.01
N VAL A 19 12.20 0.36 10.34
CA VAL A 19 11.75 1.05 9.12
C VAL A 19 10.61 1.99 9.50
N ASP A 20 10.80 3.28 9.27
CA ASP A 20 9.77 4.28 9.54
C ASP A 20 8.65 4.20 8.50
N TYR A 21 7.43 4.43 8.95
CA TYR A 21 6.27 4.39 8.09
C TYR A 21 5.23 5.41 8.53
N VAL A 22 4.33 5.74 7.62
CA VAL A 22 3.21 6.65 7.88
C VAL A 22 1.92 5.93 7.49
N LEU A 23 0.95 5.93 8.39
CA LEU A 23 -0.36 5.33 8.12
C LEU A 23 -1.27 6.33 7.42
N GLU A 24 -2.16 5.82 6.58
CA GLU A 24 -3.19 6.62 5.92
C GLU A 24 -2.59 7.86 5.26
N TYR A 25 -1.55 7.64 4.48
CA TYR A 25 -0.77 8.72 3.89
C TYR A 25 -1.43 9.28 2.64
N THR A 26 -1.71 10.60 2.65
CA THR A 26 -2.25 11.29 1.47
C THR A 26 -1.09 11.67 0.57
N PHE A 27 -0.99 11.01 -0.57
CA PHE A 27 0.13 11.24 -1.49
C PHE A 27 -0.21 12.17 -2.66
N HIS A 28 -1.48 12.55 -2.80
CA HIS A 28 -1.91 13.43 -3.89
C HIS A 28 -2.83 14.50 -3.34
N LEU A 29 -2.37 15.74 -3.35
CA LEU A 29 -3.07 16.83 -2.67
C LEU A 29 -4.44 17.15 -3.29
N LYS A 30 -4.52 17.19 -4.62
CA LYS A 30 -5.75 17.57 -5.32
C LYS A 30 -6.83 16.50 -5.21
N ARG A 31 -6.47 15.27 -5.51
CA ARG A 31 -7.43 14.15 -5.51
C ARG A 31 -7.58 13.53 -4.12
N LYS A 32 -6.69 13.87 -3.21
CA LYS A 32 -6.70 13.41 -1.82
C LYS A 32 -6.67 11.89 -1.68
N TRP A 33 -6.03 11.24 -2.63
CA TRP A 33 -5.81 9.79 -2.56
C TRP A 33 -4.86 9.44 -1.42
N ARG A 34 -5.18 8.36 -0.72
CA ARG A 34 -4.38 7.89 0.40
C ARG A 34 -3.93 6.45 0.18
N ALA A 35 -2.78 6.13 0.75
CA ALA A 35 -2.29 4.75 0.83
C ALA A 35 -2.42 4.29 2.28
N ASP A 36 -2.61 2.98 2.48
CA ASP A 36 -2.70 2.43 3.83
C ASP A 36 -1.42 2.67 4.62
N ILE A 37 -0.28 2.43 3.99
CA ILE A 37 1.03 2.66 4.59
C ILE A 37 1.93 3.32 3.56
N ALA A 38 2.71 4.31 3.97
CA ALA A 38 3.79 4.85 3.15
C ALA A 38 5.12 4.57 3.86
N ILE A 39 6.12 4.16 3.09
CA ILE A 39 7.47 3.97 3.60
C ILE A 39 8.38 4.91 2.79
N PRO A 40 8.54 6.16 3.27
CA PRO A 40 9.27 7.17 2.49
C PRO A 40 10.72 6.79 2.18
N SER A 41 11.40 6.13 3.09
CA SER A 41 12.79 5.73 2.88
C SER A 41 12.98 4.77 1.72
N LEU A 42 11.92 4.07 1.33
CA LEU A 42 11.95 3.12 0.21
C LEU A 42 11.14 3.62 -0.97
N ASN A 43 10.50 4.79 -0.84
CA ASN A 43 9.62 5.36 -1.86
C ASN A 43 8.51 4.38 -2.26
N VAL A 44 7.91 3.70 -1.27
CA VAL A 44 6.88 2.72 -1.55
C VAL A 44 5.61 3.02 -0.77
N LEU A 45 4.49 2.82 -1.45
CA LEU A 45 3.15 2.87 -0.87
C LEU A 45 2.62 1.44 -0.81
N ILE A 46 2.01 1.10 0.31
CA ILE A 46 1.46 -0.23 0.53
C ILE A 46 -0.06 -0.11 0.62
N GLU A 47 -0.75 -0.96 -0.13
CA GLU A 47 -2.20 -1.08 -0.08
C GLU A 47 -2.57 -2.51 0.27
N TYR A 48 -3.42 -2.69 1.26
CA TYR A 48 -3.96 -3.99 1.58
C TYR A 48 -5.42 -4.04 1.16
N GLU A 49 -5.70 -4.84 0.12
CA GLU A 49 -7.06 -4.99 -0.42
C GLU A 49 -7.70 -6.18 0.27
N GLY A 50 -8.34 -5.93 1.38
CA GLY A 50 -9.00 -7.01 2.13
C GLY A 50 -10.30 -7.43 1.47
N ILE A 51 -10.25 -7.71 0.18
CA ILE A 51 -11.45 -8.02 -0.60
C ILE A 51 -11.92 -9.43 -0.30
N SER A 52 -13.12 -9.53 0.22
CA SER A 52 -13.77 -10.81 0.46
C SER A 52 -15.11 -10.89 -0.25
N SER A 53 -15.47 -9.85 -1.01
CA SER A 53 -16.77 -9.76 -1.65
C SER A 53 -16.63 -9.28 -3.09
N ARG A 54 -17.45 -9.84 -3.98
CA ARG A 54 -17.51 -9.41 -5.38
C ARG A 54 -18.19 -8.06 -5.55
N LYS A 55 -18.79 -7.55 -4.49
CA LYS A 55 -19.50 -6.27 -4.54
C LYS A 55 -18.63 -5.07 -4.27
N SER A 56 -17.31 -5.27 -4.22
CA SER A 56 -16.42 -4.15 -4.00
C SER A 56 -16.41 -3.25 -5.24
N ARG A 57 -16.04 -1.98 -5.06
CA ARG A 57 -15.99 -1.02 -6.18
C ARG A 57 -15.03 -1.44 -7.28
N HIS A 58 -14.09 -2.35 -6.96
CA HIS A 58 -13.09 -2.82 -7.92
C HIS A 58 -13.70 -3.68 -9.04
N THR A 59 -14.96 -4.12 -8.86
CA THR A 59 -15.61 -4.93 -9.88
C THR A 59 -16.35 -4.10 -10.91
N THR A 60 -16.40 -2.76 -10.76
CA THR A 60 -17.04 -1.86 -11.72
C THR A 60 -16.00 -1.17 -12.59
N ILE A 61 -16.42 -0.77 -13.80
CA ILE A 61 -15.53 -0.01 -14.68
C ILE A 61 -15.10 1.30 -14.02
N THR A 62 -16.05 2.02 -13.43
CA THR A 62 -15.75 3.30 -12.79
C THR A 62 -14.78 3.13 -11.62
N GLY A 63 -15.07 2.17 -10.75
CA GLY A 63 -14.20 1.93 -9.60
C GLY A 63 -12.81 1.47 -10.01
N PHE A 64 -12.73 0.58 -10.98
CA PHE A 64 -11.46 0.09 -11.48
C PHE A 64 -10.65 1.21 -12.14
N THR A 65 -11.34 2.06 -12.94
CA THR A 65 -10.68 3.19 -13.59
C THR A 65 -10.12 4.17 -12.57
N ASN A 66 -10.88 4.47 -11.51
CA ASN A 66 -10.40 5.34 -10.44
C ASN A 66 -9.16 4.77 -9.78
N ASP A 67 -9.12 3.46 -9.55
CA ASP A 67 -7.94 2.82 -8.98
C ASP A 67 -6.73 2.91 -9.93
N CYS A 68 -6.96 2.72 -11.22
CA CYS A 68 -5.89 2.85 -12.21
C CYS A 68 -5.29 4.26 -12.18
N GLU A 69 -6.15 5.29 -12.15
CA GLU A 69 -5.69 6.67 -12.09
C GLU A 69 -4.88 6.94 -10.83
N LYS A 70 -5.37 6.46 -9.69
CA LYS A 70 -4.69 6.61 -8.42
C LYS A 70 -3.27 6.05 -8.48
N TYR A 71 -3.13 4.84 -8.96
CA TYR A 71 -1.83 4.17 -8.98
C TYR A 71 -0.91 4.72 -10.06
N ASN A 72 -1.47 5.14 -11.20
CA ASN A 72 -0.68 5.81 -12.22
C ASN A 72 -0.07 7.09 -11.66
N GLN A 73 -0.85 7.90 -10.95
CA GLN A 73 -0.35 9.14 -10.38
C GLN A 73 0.69 8.88 -9.28
N ALA A 74 0.51 7.84 -8.51
CA ALA A 74 1.51 7.47 -7.52
C ALA A 74 2.85 7.18 -8.20
N GLN A 75 2.83 6.37 -9.26
CA GLN A 75 4.05 6.03 -9.99
C GLN A 75 4.69 7.26 -10.64
N ILE A 76 3.87 8.12 -11.25
CA ILE A 76 4.38 9.33 -11.90
C ILE A 76 5.08 10.23 -10.89
N THR A 77 4.59 10.29 -9.65
CA THR A 77 5.18 11.14 -8.62
C THR A 77 6.30 10.46 -7.84
N GLY A 78 6.75 9.30 -8.29
CA GLY A 78 7.96 8.66 -7.76
C GLY A 78 7.73 7.56 -6.74
N TRP A 79 6.49 7.19 -6.50
CA TRP A 79 6.20 6.13 -5.54
C TRP A 79 6.08 4.78 -6.24
N LYS A 80 6.71 3.75 -5.67
CA LYS A 80 6.39 2.38 -6.03
C LYS A 80 5.10 2.01 -5.30
N VAL A 81 4.25 1.21 -5.91
CA VAL A 81 3.02 0.77 -5.26
C VAL A 81 3.02 -0.74 -5.17
N LEU A 82 2.87 -1.26 -3.95
CA LEU A 82 2.73 -2.69 -3.71
C LEU A 82 1.35 -2.95 -3.14
N ARG A 83 0.64 -3.89 -3.74
CA ARG A 83 -0.74 -4.18 -3.38
C ARG A 83 -0.87 -5.64 -2.97
N TYR A 84 -1.55 -5.86 -1.86
CA TYR A 84 -1.71 -7.20 -1.30
C TYR A 84 -3.16 -7.51 -1.03
N THR A 85 -3.51 -8.77 -1.19
CA THR A 85 -4.84 -9.29 -0.88
C THR A 85 -4.68 -10.37 0.19
N VAL A 86 -5.79 -10.98 0.58
CA VAL A 86 -5.72 -12.10 1.54
C VAL A 86 -4.93 -13.28 0.97
N VAL A 87 -4.77 -13.35 -0.35
CA VAL A 87 -4.07 -14.47 -1.00
C VAL A 87 -2.55 -14.29 -0.99
N ASN A 88 -2.08 -13.07 -1.27
CA ASN A 88 -0.64 -12.82 -1.39
C ASN A 88 -0.05 -11.98 -0.25
N LYS A 89 -0.80 -11.79 0.83
CA LYS A 89 -0.41 -10.89 1.91
C LYS A 89 0.94 -11.21 2.54
N SER A 90 1.35 -12.47 2.54
CA SER A 90 2.63 -12.85 3.13
C SER A 90 3.82 -12.47 2.26
N GLN A 91 3.61 -12.14 0.99
CA GLN A 91 4.68 -11.70 0.12
C GLN A 91 5.21 -10.32 0.51
N PHE A 92 4.43 -9.55 1.26
CA PHE A 92 4.85 -8.24 1.76
C PHE A 92 6.24 -8.31 2.40
N PHE A 93 6.47 -9.30 3.24
CA PHE A 93 7.70 -9.37 4.02
C PHE A 93 8.94 -9.56 3.14
N THR A 94 8.87 -10.46 2.17
CA THR A 94 9.98 -10.67 1.24
C THR A 94 10.14 -9.51 0.29
N ASP A 95 9.03 -8.89 -0.15
CA ASP A 95 9.09 -7.75 -1.05
C ASP A 95 9.79 -6.56 -0.37
N ILE A 96 9.44 -6.27 0.88
CA ILE A 96 10.07 -5.18 1.61
C ILE A 96 11.53 -5.48 1.90
N GLU A 97 11.85 -6.72 2.25
CA GLU A 97 13.26 -7.12 2.44
C GLU A 97 14.06 -6.87 1.17
N THR A 98 13.50 -7.20 0.01
CA THR A 98 14.13 -6.97 -1.29
C THR A 98 14.43 -5.49 -1.50
N LEU A 99 13.47 -4.62 -1.15
CA LEU A 99 13.65 -3.18 -1.30
C LEU A 99 14.70 -2.64 -0.31
N ILE A 100 14.72 -3.16 0.90
CA ILE A 100 15.73 -2.77 1.89
C ILE A 100 17.12 -3.14 1.39
N ASP A 101 17.29 -4.37 0.91
CA ASP A 101 18.57 -4.86 0.40
C ASP A 101 19.03 -4.07 -0.82
N ALA A 102 18.13 -3.73 -1.71
CA ALA A 102 18.45 -2.97 -2.91
C ALA A 102 18.94 -1.56 -2.60
N ARG A 103 18.48 -0.99 -1.47
CA ARG A 103 18.89 0.35 -1.06
C ARG A 103 20.32 0.37 -0.51
N GLU A 104 20.72 -0.72 0.10
CA GLU A 104 22.05 -0.85 0.68
C GLU A 104 23.09 -1.18 -0.39
#